data_ac5a70a1a90dc54d78708681b9ad8ead
#
_entry.id   ac5a70a1a90dc54d78708681b9ad8ead
#
_cell.length_a   1.000
_cell.length_b   1.000
_cell.length_c   1.000
_cell.angle_alpha   90.00
_cell.angle_beta   90.00
_cell.angle_gamma   90.00
#
_symmetry.space_group_name_H-M   'P 1'
#
loop_
_entity.id
_entity.type
_entity.pdbx_description
1 polymer ?
#
loop_
_entity_poly.entity_id
_entity_poly.type
_entity_poly.pdbx_seq_one_letter_code
_entity_poly.pdbx_strand_id
1 'polypeptide(L)'
;MADTPIRVFVVDDHEVVRRGLMDLLDAVDDIEIAGEAGTVEDAIGRIPGSNVDVAVLDVRLPDGTGIDIARAVRERDSSIHCLMLTSFDDEDALLNAILAGASGYLLKQVKGLDLIDAVRRVAAGQSLLDPAVTERVLRAVRSREQRDERLERLTPQEHRIVELLAEGRTNREIGADMFLAEKTVKNYVSNVLAKLGMSQRTEAAVWAARLDERGELRRD
;
A
#
# COMPACT_ATOMS: atom_id res chain seq x y z
N MET A 1 25.13 -29.37 -13.15
CA MET A 1 25.49 -27.94 -13.12
C MET A 1 25.08 -27.49 -11.76
N ALA A 2 25.96 -26.95 -10.93
CA ALA A 2 25.54 -26.38 -9.63
C ALA A 2 24.62 -25.20 -9.95
N ASP A 3 23.36 -25.28 -9.54
CA ASP A 3 22.46 -24.13 -9.64
C ASP A 3 23.05 -23.01 -8.78
N THR A 4 23.15 -21.81 -9.35
CA THR A 4 23.61 -20.63 -8.62
C THR A 4 22.63 -20.39 -7.47
N PRO A 5 23.11 -20.20 -6.22
CA PRO A 5 22.22 -19.99 -5.09
C PRO A 5 21.39 -18.72 -5.29
N ILE A 6 20.15 -18.73 -4.79
CA ILE A 6 19.24 -17.58 -4.78
C ILE A 6 19.78 -16.55 -3.79
N ARG A 7 20.09 -15.35 -4.26
CA ARG A 7 20.65 -14.27 -3.43
C ARG A 7 19.53 -13.44 -2.79
N VAL A 8 19.44 -13.51 -1.48
CA VAL A 8 18.36 -12.89 -0.71
C VAL A 8 18.87 -11.71 0.11
N PHE A 9 18.16 -10.59 0.05
CA PHE A 9 18.38 -9.44 0.90
C PHE A 9 17.21 -9.30 1.89
N VAL A 10 17.51 -9.17 3.21
CA VAL A 10 16.48 -9.14 4.26
C VAL A 10 16.37 -7.75 4.85
N VAL A 11 15.14 -7.21 4.93
CA VAL A 11 14.86 -5.90 5.52
C VAL A 11 13.79 -6.02 6.60
N ASP A 12 14.16 -5.70 7.83
CA ASP A 12 13.28 -5.69 9.00
C ASP A 12 13.90 -4.76 10.06
N ASP A 13 13.14 -3.91 10.72
CA ASP A 13 13.65 -3.02 11.76
C ASP A 13 13.96 -3.74 13.08
N HIS A 14 13.36 -4.90 13.30
CA HIS A 14 13.59 -5.72 14.48
C HIS A 14 14.81 -6.66 14.29
N GLU A 15 15.95 -6.32 14.91
CA GLU A 15 17.21 -7.07 14.78
C GLU A 15 17.04 -8.59 15.04
N VAL A 16 16.27 -8.97 16.07
CA VAL A 16 16.05 -10.38 16.42
C VAL A 16 15.26 -11.11 15.33
N VAL A 17 14.25 -10.47 14.75
CA VAL A 17 13.46 -11.04 13.65
C VAL A 17 14.33 -11.16 12.42
N ARG A 18 15.06 -10.10 12.07
CA ARG A 18 15.94 -10.06 10.90
C ARG A 18 17.00 -11.15 10.95
N ARG A 19 17.68 -11.34 12.11
CA ARG A 19 18.63 -12.42 12.30
C ARG A 19 17.99 -13.80 12.20
N GLY A 20 16.82 -14.00 12.83
CA GLY A 20 16.11 -15.27 12.72
C GLY A 20 15.70 -15.63 11.29
N LEU A 21 15.30 -14.62 10.48
CA LEU A 21 15.01 -14.82 9.06
C LEU A 21 16.26 -15.20 8.27
N MET A 22 17.39 -14.52 8.53
CA MET A 22 18.67 -14.84 7.87
C MET A 22 19.15 -16.24 8.23
N ASP A 23 19.18 -16.60 9.51
CA ASP A 23 19.59 -17.94 9.97
C ASP A 23 18.74 -19.05 9.34
N LEU A 24 17.42 -18.79 9.21
CA LEU A 24 16.50 -19.72 8.57
C LEU A 24 16.78 -19.92 7.08
N LEU A 25 17.05 -18.83 6.36
CA LEU A 25 17.30 -18.86 4.92
C LEU A 25 18.70 -19.40 4.60
N ASP A 26 19.70 -19.08 5.41
CA ASP A 26 21.09 -19.55 5.26
C ASP A 26 21.25 -21.05 5.63
N ALA A 27 20.25 -21.64 6.28
CA ALA A 27 20.24 -23.07 6.64
C ALA A 27 20.03 -24.02 5.44
N VAL A 28 19.77 -23.50 4.24
CA VAL A 28 19.55 -24.29 3.02
C VAL A 28 20.60 -23.94 1.96
N ASP A 29 21.13 -24.96 1.28
CA ASP A 29 22.28 -24.85 0.38
C ASP A 29 21.99 -24.00 -0.89
N ASP A 30 20.74 -23.84 -1.26
CA ASP A 30 20.30 -23.15 -2.48
C ASP A 30 19.93 -21.68 -2.27
N ILE A 31 20.13 -21.14 -1.06
CA ILE A 31 19.89 -19.72 -0.74
C ILE A 31 21.17 -19.13 -0.11
N GLU A 32 21.51 -17.91 -0.51
CA GLU A 32 22.64 -17.14 0.02
C GLU A 32 22.15 -15.76 0.48
N ILE A 33 22.54 -15.32 1.68
CA ILE A 33 22.24 -13.99 2.18
C ILE A 33 23.15 -12.95 1.52
N ALA A 34 22.61 -12.13 0.64
CA ALA A 34 23.32 -11.06 -0.06
C ALA A 34 23.49 -9.80 0.81
N GLY A 35 22.67 -9.63 1.87
CA GLY A 35 22.77 -8.53 2.79
C GLY A 35 21.52 -8.33 3.65
N GLU A 36 21.60 -7.33 4.53
CA GLU A 36 20.51 -6.95 5.42
C GLU A 36 20.41 -5.42 5.56
N ALA A 37 19.24 -4.92 5.94
CA ALA A 37 19.02 -3.53 6.34
C ALA A 37 17.91 -3.43 7.39
N GLY A 38 17.93 -2.35 8.19
CA GLY A 38 16.89 -2.05 9.19
C GLY A 38 16.06 -0.84 8.84
N THR A 39 16.35 -0.14 7.73
CA THR A 39 15.71 1.11 7.32
C THR A 39 15.46 1.14 5.81
N VAL A 40 14.55 2.01 5.36
CA VAL A 40 14.27 2.23 3.94
C VAL A 40 15.50 2.81 3.24
N GLU A 41 16.14 3.82 3.85
CA GLU A 41 17.32 4.49 3.28
C GLU A 41 18.46 3.51 3.01
N ASP A 42 18.82 2.69 4.00
CA ASP A 42 19.86 1.67 3.88
C ASP A 42 19.51 0.64 2.79
N ALA A 43 18.29 0.15 2.77
CA ALA A 43 17.84 -0.85 1.82
C ALA A 43 17.92 -0.34 0.36
N ILE A 44 17.38 0.86 0.08
CA ILE A 44 17.41 1.47 -1.25
C ILE A 44 18.85 1.75 -1.71
N GLY A 45 19.75 2.08 -0.77
CA GLY A 45 21.15 2.32 -1.06
C GLY A 45 21.95 1.04 -1.38
N ARG A 46 21.61 -0.09 -0.75
CA ARG A 46 22.43 -1.31 -0.76
C ARG A 46 21.92 -2.41 -1.69
N ILE A 47 20.59 -2.59 -1.82
CA ILE A 47 20.01 -3.67 -2.64
C ILE A 47 20.50 -3.63 -4.09
N PRO A 48 20.49 -2.49 -4.82
CA PRO A 48 20.89 -2.48 -6.23
C PRO A 48 22.35 -2.84 -6.49
N GLY A 49 23.23 -2.71 -5.49
CA GLY A 49 24.65 -3.04 -5.59
C GLY A 49 25.02 -4.44 -5.10
N SER A 50 24.06 -5.19 -4.54
CA SER A 50 24.31 -6.46 -3.85
C SER A 50 24.01 -7.71 -4.69
N ASN A 51 23.67 -7.57 -5.97
CA ASN A 51 23.35 -8.68 -6.89
C ASN A 51 22.27 -9.61 -6.29
N VAL A 52 21.11 -9.02 -5.98
CA VAL A 52 19.99 -9.64 -5.27
C VAL A 52 18.97 -10.20 -6.25
N ASP A 53 18.51 -11.44 -6.03
CA ASP A 53 17.41 -12.04 -6.77
C ASP A 53 16.05 -11.77 -6.07
N VAL A 54 16.04 -11.90 -4.74
CA VAL A 54 14.84 -11.71 -3.93
C VAL A 54 15.10 -10.77 -2.75
N ALA A 55 14.32 -9.71 -2.63
CA ALA A 55 14.29 -8.85 -1.45
C ALA A 55 13.10 -9.23 -0.57
N VAL A 56 13.37 -9.66 0.67
CA VAL A 56 12.37 -9.95 1.71
C VAL A 56 12.21 -8.70 2.56
N LEU A 57 11.05 -8.06 2.50
CA LEU A 57 10.83 -6.71 3.01
C LEU A 57 9.72 -6.69 4.07
N ASP A 58 10.04 -6.20 5.27
CA ASP A 58 8.99 -5.82 6.21
C ASP A 58 8.16 -4.66 5.67
N VAL A 59 6.86 -4.70 5.88
CA VAL A 59 5.95 -3.63 5.47
C VAL A 59 6.19 -2.36 6.26
N ARG A 60 6.48 -2.44 7.55
CA ARG A 60 6.67 -1.28 8.44
C ARG A 60 8.12 -1.11 8.82
N LEU A 61 8.66 0.08 8.56
CA LEU A 61 10.02 0.47 8.91
C LEU A 61 10.01 1.85 9.59
N PRO A 62 11.04 2.19 10.37
CA PRO A 62 11.05 3.43 11.18
C PRO A 62 11.03 4.71 10.34
N ASP A 63 11.52 4.65 9.11
CA ASP A 63 11.69 5.77 8.18
C ASP A 63 10.79 5.68 6.93
N GLY A 64 9.84 4.72 6.90
CA GLY A 64 8.94 4.53 5.77
C GLY A 64 8.36 3.13 5.69
N THR A 65 8.22 2.60 4.48
CA THR A 65 7.61 1.30 4.26
C THR A 65 8.43 0.42 3.31
N GLY A 66 8.34 -0.91 3.47
CA GLY A 66 8.90 -1.85 2.50
C GLY A 66 8.29 -1.71 1.10
N ILE A 67 7.10 -1.11 1.01
CA ILE A 67 6.44 -0.80 -0.27
C ILE A 67 7.24 0.28 -1.03
N ASP A 68 7.77 1.27 -0.31
CA ASP A 68 8.62 2.33 -0.89
C ASP A 68 9.93 1.73 -1.40
N ILE A 69 10.50 0.77 -0.67
CA ILE A 69 11.69 0.01 -1.11
C ILE A 69 11.37 -0.76 -2.38
N ALA A 70 10.27 -1.54 -2.40
CA ALA A 70 9.88 -2.34 -3.56
C ALA A 70 9.72 -1.47 -4.82
N ARG A 71 9.08 -0.31 -4.69
CA ARG A 71 8.93 0.65 -5.79
C ARG A 71 10.28 1.16 -6.27
N ALA A 72 11.11 1.69 -5.39
CA ALA A 72 12.40 2.28 -5.74
C ALA A 72 13.39 1.28 -6.33
N VAL A 73 13.41 0.04 -5.80
CA VAL A 73 14.28 -1.03 -6.28
C VAL A 73 13.84 -1.48 -7.67
N ARG A 74 12.56 -1.72 -7.88
CA ARG A 74 12.03 -2.20 -9.17
C ARG A 74 12.06 -1.14 -10.27
N GLU A 75 12.01 0.14 -9.95
CA GLU A 75 12.26 1.23 -10.90
C GLU A 75 13.70 1.20 -11.44
N ARG A 76 14.67 0.77 -10.62
CA ARG A 76 16.09 0.66 -11.01
C ARG A 76 16.42 -0.67 -11.65
N ASP A 77 15.87 -1.76 -11.11
CA ASP A 77 16.08 -3.12 -11.59
C ASP A 77 14.82 -3.98 -11.41
N SER A 78 14.10 -4.19 -12.50
CA SER A 78 12.87 -4.97 -12.52
C SER A 78 13.09 -6.48 -12.37
N SER A 79 14.33 -6.98 -12.43
CA SER A 79 14.66 -8.39 -12.22
C SER A 79 14.63 -8.79 -10.75
N ILE A 80 14.76 -7.82 -9.83
CA ILE A 80 14.70 -8.07 -8.39
C ILE A 80 13.25 -8.31 -7.98
N HIS A 81 13.00 -9.48 -7.42
CA HIS A 81 11.68 -9.85 -6.90
C HIS A 81 11.50 -9.38 -5.45
N CYS A 82 10.38 -8.77 -5.13
CA CYS A 82 10.08 -8.28 -3.78
C CYS A 82 9.02 -9.16 -3.11
N LEU A 83 9.37 -9.77 -1.96
CA LEU A 83 8.49 -10.54 -1.11
C LEU A 83 8.20 -9.75 0.18
N MET A 84 6.94 -9.36 0.36
CA MET A 84 6.55 -8.59 1.54
C MET A 84 6.28 -9.51 2.72
N LEU A 85 6.83 -9.16 3.90
CA LEU A 85 6.50 -9.78 5.18
C LEU A 85 5.78 -8.78 6.08
N THR A 86 4.70 -9.20 6.73
CA THR A 86 3.94 -8.33 7.63
C THR A 86 3.42 -9.08 8.84
N SER A 87 3.25 -8.35 9.95
CA SER A 87 2.60 -8.87 11.15
C SER A 87 1.07 -8.70 11.13
N PHE A 88 0.52 -7.98 10.16
CA PHE A 88 -0.90 -7.62 10.11
C PHE A 88 -1.52 -7.94 8.75
N ASP A 89 -2.77 -8.39 8.78
CA ASP A 89 -3.62 -8.52 7.59
C ASP A 89 -4.26 -7.16 7.29
N ASP A 90 -3.48 -6.28 6.63
CA ASP A 90 -3.88 -4.93 6.24
C ASP A 90 -4.16 -4.91 4.73
N GLU A 91 -5.44 -4.76 4.35
CA GLU A 91 -5.88 -4.78 2.95
C GLU A 91 -5.29 -3.62 2.14
N ASP A 92 -5.14 -2.44 2.73
CA ASP A 92 -4.58 -1.27 2.05
C ASP A 92 -3.07 -1.44 1.84
N ALA A 93 -2.34 -2.03 2.81
CA ALA A 93 -0.92 -2.35 2.66
C ALA A 93 -0.70 -3.42 1.57
N LEU A 94 -1.54 -4.46 1.53
CA LEU A 94 -1.51 -5.48 0.49
C LEU A 94 -1.73 -4.89 -0.90
N LEU A 95 -2.76 -4.03 -1.06
CA LEU A 95 -3.05 -3.36 -2.31
C LEU A 95 -1.86 -2.51 -2.79
N ASN A 96 -1.30 -1.69 -1.89
CA ASN A 96 -0.17 -0.82 -2.21
C ASN A 96 1.10 -1.62 -2.55
N ALA A 97 1.35 -2.76 -1.87
CA ALA A 97 2.45 -3.66 -2.18
C ALA A 97 2.34 -4.23 -3.61
N ILE A 98 1.16 -4.66 -4.01
CA ILE A 98 0.91 -5.18 -5.35
C ILE A 98 1.09 -4.10 -6.42
N LEU A 99 0.59 -2.88 -6.18
CA LEU A 99 0.77 -1.73 -7.07
C LEU A 99 2.25 -1.31 -7.19
N ALA A 100 3.05 -1.51 -6.14
CA ALA A 100 4.50 -1.32 -6.15
C ALA A 100 5.26 -2.45 -6.86
N GLY A 101 4.55 -3.51 -7.31
CA GLY A 101 5.13 -4.63 -8.05
C GLY A 101 5.69 -5.74 -7.17
N ALA A 102 5.23 -5.89 -5.93
CA ALA A 102 5.60 -7.02 -5.08
C ALA A 102 5.19 -8.35 -5.73
N SER A 103 6.09 -9.33 -5.71
CA SER A 103 5.87 -10.67 -6.26
C SER A 103 5.11 -11.59 -5.29
N GLY A 104 5.07 -11.23 -4.00
CA GLY A 104 4.37 -11.97 -2.96
C GLY A 104 4.14 -11.16 -1.69
N TYR A 105 3.23 -11.66 -0.86
CA TYR A 105 2.86 -11.06 0.41
C TYR A 105 2.58 -12.17 1.41
N LEU A 106 3.30 -12.20 2.52
CA LEU A 106 3.21 -13.23 3.56
C LEU A 106 3.04 -12.60 4.95
N LEU A 107 2.32 -13.31 5.82
CA LEU A 107 2.27 -12.96 7.23
C LEU A 107 3.52 -13.48 7.96
N LYS A 108 4.11 -12.70 8.87
CA LYS A 108 5.26 -13.11 9.72
C LYS A 108 4.97 -14.33 10.62
N GLN A 109 3.71 -14.75 10.73
CA GLN A 109 3.30 -15.97 11.43
C GLN A 109 3.46 -17.25 10.62
N VAL A 110 3.93 -17.14 9.39
CA VAL A 110 4.19 -18.27 8.47
C VAL A 110 5.30 -19.15 9.04
N LYS A 111 5.17 -20.46 8.90
CA LYS A 111 6.21 -21.41 9.31
C LYS A 111 7.46 -21.20 8.44
N GLY A 112 8.65 -21.45 9.01
CA GLY A 112 9.91 -21.20 8.31
C GLY A 112 10.04 -21.94 6.98
N LEU A 113 9.52 -23.16 6.86
CA LEU A 113 9.52 -23.92 5.60
C LEU A 113 8.67 -23.24 4.52
N ASP A 114 7.61 -22.56 4.88
CA ASP A 114 6.75 -21.83 3.93
C ASP A 114 7.46 -20.58 3.39
N LEU A 115 8.31 -19.92 4.19
CA LEU A 115 9.12 -18.79 3.75
C LEU A 115 10.19 -19.23 2.73
N ILE A 116 10.90 -20.33 2.99
CA ILE A 116 11.90 -20.88 2.07
C ILE A 116 11.25 -21.22 0.72
N ASP A 117 10.10 -21.92 0.75
CA ASP A 117 9.34 -22.23 -0.47
C ASP A 117 8.88 -20.97 -1.20
N ALA A 118 8.41 -19.96 -0.46
CA ALA A 118 8.02 -18.69 -1.02
C ALA A 118 9.20 -17.98 -1.74
N VAL A 119 10.38 -17.93 -1.13
CA VAL A 119 11.58 -17.35 -1.75
C VAL A 119 11.92 -18.07 -3.05
N ARG A 120 11.91 -19.41 -3.05
CA ARG A 120 12.20 -20.23 -4.26
C ARG A 120 11.22 -19.95 -5.38
N ARG A 121 9.94 -19.92 -5.06
CA ARG A 121 8.87 -19.65 -6.06
C ARG A 121 8.95 -18.24 -6.63
N VAL A 122 9.20 -17.26 -5.77
CA VAL A 122 9.37 -15.86 -6.20
C VAL A 122 10.61 -15.69 -7.06
N ALA A 123 11.74 -16.31 -6.69
CA ALA A 123 12.96 -16.34 -7.50
C ALA A 123 12.75 -16.98 -8.88
N ALA A 124 11.87 -17.98 -8.96
CA ALA A 124 11.48 -18.60 -10.24
C ALA A 124 10.45 -17.75 -11.03
N GLY A 125 10.18 -16.51 -10.61
CA GLY A 125 9.24 -15.60 -11.27
C GLY A 125 7.77 -15.93 -11.03
N GLN A 126 7.44 -16.82 -10.08
CA GLN A 126 6.05 -17.13 -9.74
C GLN A 126 5.47 -16.06 -8.80
N SER A 127 4.25 -15.65 -9.07
CA SER A 127 3.51 -14.81 -8.12
C SER A 127 2.93 -15.67 -7.00
N LEU A 128 3.11 -15.22 -5.76
CA LEU A 128 2.50 -15.84 -4.57
C LEU A 128 1.16 -15.17 -4.19
N LEU A 129 0.64 -14.31 -5.06
CA LEU A 129 -0.64 -13.68 -4.84
C LEU A 129 -1.76 -14.67 -5.15
N ASP A 130 -2.57 -14.98 -4.15
CA ASP A 130 -3.78 -15.77 -4.32
C ASP A 130 -4.70 -15.12 -5.39
N PRO A 131 -5.32 -15.87 -6.32
CA PRO A 131 -6.29 -15.34 -7.26
C PRO A 131 -7.41 -14.51 -6.60
N ALA A 132 -7.86 -14.92 -5.40
CA ALA A 132 -8.85 -14.17 -4.63
C ALA A 132 -8.30 -12.81 -4.15
N VAL A 133 -7.02 -12.75 -3.79
CA VAL A 133 -6.32 -11.51 -3.44
C VAL A 133 -6.19 -10.61 -4.68
N THR A 134 -5.81 -11.18 -5.82
CA THR A 134 -5.72 -10.45 -7.09
C THR A 134 -7.08 -9.86 -7.49
N GLU A 135 -8.17 -10.60 -7.32
CA GLU A 135 -9.53 -10.11 -7.59
C GLU A 135 -9.94 -8.97 -6.64
N ARG A 136 -9.56 -9.06 -5.35
CA ARG A 136 -9.77 -7.97 -4.37
C ARG A 136 -9.01 -6.71 -4.77
N VAL A 137 -7.76 -6.85 -5.20
CA VAL A 137 -6.94 -5.75 -5.72
C VAL A 137 -7.57 -5.10 -6.94
N LEU A 138 -7.98 -5.88 -7.92
CA LEU A 138 -8.65 -5.36 -9.12
C LEU A 138 -9.94 -4.62 -8.78
N ARG A 139 -10.71 -5.11 -7.81
CA ARG A 139 -11.89 -4.40 -7.29
C ARG A 139 -11.52 -3.09 -6.62
N ALA A 140 -10.47 -3.06 -5.81
CA ALA A 140 -10.00 -1.86 -5.12
C ALA A 140 -9.44 -0.80 -6.11
N VAL A 141 -8.68 -1.23 -7.13
CA VAL A 141 -8.22 -0.33 -8.21
C VAL A 141 -9.41 0.28 -8.96
N ARG A 142 -10.36 -0.55 -9.41
CA ARG A 142 -11.57 -0.06 -10.07
C ARG A 142 -12.40 0.88 -9.18
N SER A 143 -12.46 0.61 -7.88
CA SER A 143 -13.15 1.49 -6.93
C SER A 143 -12.40 2.81 -6.68
N ARG A 144 -11.07 2.82 -6.80
CA ARG A 144 -10.23 4.04 -6.77
C ARG A 144 -10.47 4.90 -8.02
N GLU A 145 -10.43 4.30 -9.21
CA GLU A 145 -10.73 4.98 -10.48
C GLU A 145 -12.15 5.58 -10.47
N GLN A 146 -13.14 4.83 -9.97
CA GLN A 146 -14.50 5.34 -9.82
C GLN A 146 -14.65 6.46 -8.78
N ARG A 147 -13.75 6.51 -7.76
CA ARG A 147 -13.75 7.58 -6.75
C ARG A 147 -13.20 8.88 -7.32
N ASP A 148 -12.12 8.82 -8.09
CA ASP A 148 -11.56 9.99 -8.77
C ASP A 148 -12.56 10.59 -9.78
N GLU A 149 -13.25 9.76 -10.57
CA GLU A 149 -14.31 10.20 -11.46
C GLU A 149 -15.48 10.91 -10.73
N ARG A 150 -15.82 10.50 -9.51
CA ARG A 150 -16.85 11.16 -8.70
C ARG A 150 -16.44 12.55 -8.23
N LEU A 151 -15.19 12.70 -7.80
CA LEU A 151 -14.63 14.01 -7.41
C LEU A 151 -14.53 14.94 -8.62
N GLU A 152 -14.16 14.45 -9.79
CA GLU A 152 -14.08 15.24 -11.02
C GLU A 152 -15.42 15.80 -11.49
N ARG A 153 -16.55 15.14 -11.14
CA ARG A 153 -17.91 15.61 -11.43
C ARG A 153 -18.37 16.76 -10.53
N LEU A 154 -17.61 17.07 -9.49
CA LEU A 154 -17.94 18.14 -8.55
C LEU A 154 -17.39 19.48 -9.06
N THR A 155 -18.22 20.52 -8.97
CA THR A 155 -17.75 21.89 -9.14
C THR A 155 -16.82 22.29 -7.97
N PRO A 156 -16.00 23.34 -8.10
CA PRO A 156 -15.15 23.80 -7.00
C PRO A 156 -15.93 24.09 -5.69
N GLN A 157 -17.14 24.61 -5.80
CA GLN A 157 -18.00 24.88 -4.64
C GLN A 157 -18.54 23.59 -4.00
N GLU A 158 -18.94 22.61 -4.81
CA GLU A 158 -19.38 21.30 -4.34
C GLU A 158 -18.23 20.52 -3.70
N HIS A 159 -17.02 20.64 -4.27
CA HIS A 159 -15.81 20.06 -3.70
C HIS A 159 -15.52 20.65 -2.32
N ARG A 160 -15.58 21.99 -2.18
CA ARG A 160 -15.41 22.65 -0.89
C ARG A 160 -16.44 22.19 0.16
N ILE A 161 -17.67 21.93 -0.25
CA ILE A 161 -18.70 21.37 0.63
C ILE A 161 -18.33 19.96 1.10
N VAL A 162 -17.78 19.12 0.21
CA VAL A 162 -17.32 17.77 0.57
C VAL A 162 -16.20 17.82 1.60
N GLU A 163 -15.23 18.74 1.46
CA GLU A 163 -14.19 18.96 2.47
C GLU A 163 -14.78 19.30 3.85
N LEU A 164 -15.74 20.23 3.90
CA LEU A 164 -16.38 20.64 5.15
C LEU A 164 -17.29 19.52 5.71
N LEU A 165 -17.84 18.65 4.87
CA LEU A 165 -18.56 17.46 5.33
C LEU A 165 -17.61 16.44 5.97
N ALA A 166 -16.38 16.28 5.47
CA ALA A 166 -15.35 15.43 6.06
C ALA A 166 -14.99 15.90 7.48
N GLU A 167 -14.95 17.22 7.71
CA GLU A 167 -14.75 17.82 9.03
C GLU A 167 -15.98 17.68 9.98
N GLY A 168 -17.06 17.08 9.53
CA GLY A 168 -18.28 16.92 10.32
C GLY A 168 -19.12 18.19 10.49
N ARG A 169 -18.88 19.25 9.71
CA ARG A 169 -19.56 20.55 9.82
C ARG A 169 -21.06 20.44 9.51
N THR A 170 -21.89 21.15 10.26
CA THR A 170 -23.32 21.30 9.98
C THR A 170 -23.58 22.25 8.81
N ASN A 171 -24.78 22.23 8.22
CA ASN A 171 -25.11 23.15 7.11
C ASN A 171 -24.99 24.63 7.51
N ARG A 172 -25.24 24.96 8.79
CA ARG A 172 -25.07 26.29 9.33
C ARG A 172 -23.62 26.73 9.39
N GLU A 173 -22.73 25.83 9.82
CA GLU A 173 -21.28 26.07 9.87
C GLU A 173 -20.68 26.15 8.47
N ILE A 174 -21.08 25.27 7.55
CA ILE A 174 -20.70 25.33 6.12
C ILE A 174 -21.16 26.66 5.52
N GLY A 175 -22.38 27.11 5.85
CA GLY A 175 -22.88 28.39 5.38
C GLY A 175 -22.05 29.57 5.89
N ALA A 176 -21.61 29.52 7.14
CA ALA A 176 -20.75 30.55 7.72
C ALA A 176 -19.37 30.57 7.03
N ASP A 177 -18.74 29.40 6.81
CA ASP A 177 -17.43 29.27 6.16
C ASP A 177 -17.45 29.72 4.67
N MET A 178 -18.53 29.42 3.97
CA MET A 178 -18.67 29.71 2.53
C MET A 178 -19.42 30.99 2.22
N PHE A 179 -19.84 31.75 3.23
CA PHE A 179 -20.67 32.95 3.09
C PHE A 179 -22.01 32.69 2.35
N LEU A 180 -22.66 31.55 2.64
CA LEU A 180 -23.89 31.09 2.03
C LEU A 180 -25.02 30.98 3.08
N ALA A 181 -26.25 31.17 2.65
CA ALA A 181 -27.41 30.88 3.49
C ALA A 181 -27.53 29.35 3.71
N GLU A 182 -27.95 28.92 4.91
CA GLU A 182 -28.11 27.51 5.27
C GLU A 182 -29.00 26.72 4.28
N LYS A 183 -30.07 27.37 3.77
CA LYS A 183 -30.94 26.79 2.75
C LYS A 183 -30.20 26.52 1.45
N THR A 184 -29.28 27.40 1.07
CA THR A 184 -28.41 27.22 -0.13
C THR A 184 -27.48 26.05 0.06
N VAL A 185 -26.84 25.93 1.23
CA VAL A 185 -25.97 24.78 1.56
C VAL A 185 -26.74 23.47 1.51
N LYS A 186 -27.98 23.43 2.03
CA LYS A 186 -28.83 22.25 1.95
C LYS A 186 -29.04 21.78 0.51
N ASN A 187 -29.25 22.71 -0.41
CA ASN A 187 -29.41 22.38 -1.84
C ASN A 187 -28.10 21.84 -2.43
N TYR A 188 -26.97 22.46 -2.13
CA TYR A 188 -25.65 21.97 -2.56
C TYR A 188 -25.37 20.57 -2.03
N VAL A 189 -25.60 20.33 -0.74
CA VAL A 189 -25.43 18.99 -0.14
C VAL A 189 -26.29 17.96 -0.87
N SER A 190 -27.55 18.27 -1.18
CA SER A 190 -28.41 17.36 -1.94
C SER A 190 -27.89 17.07 -3.34
N ASN A 191 -27.37 18.09 -4.03
CA ASN A 191 -26.76 17.91 -5.36
C ASN A 191 -25.47 17.08 -5.31
N VAL A 192 -24.62 17.33 -4.31
CA VAL A 192 -23.40 16.55 -4.06
C VAL A 192 -23.75 15.07 -3.84
N LEU A 193 -24.70 14.78 -2.95
CA LEU A 193 -25.15 13.41 -2.70
C LEU A 193 -25.63 12.73 -3.98
N ALA A 194 -26.44 13.41 -4.78
CA ALA A 194 -26.90 12.87 -6.06
C ALA A 194 -25.77 12.59 -7.04
N LYS A 195 -24.77 13.51 -7.16
CA LYS A 195 -23.60 13.32 -8.03
C LYS A 195 -22.70 12.19 -7.56
N LEU A 196 -22.54 12.01 -6.24
CA LEU A 196 -21.77 10.94 -5.64
C LEU A 196 -22.50 9.59 -5.64
N GLY A 197 -23.82 9.57 -5.97
CA GLY A 197 -24.65 8.37 -5.91
C GLY A 197 -24.91 7.91 -4.48
N MET A 198 -24.93 8.84 -3.52
CA MET A 198 -25.13 8.58 -2.10
C MET A 198 -26.50 9.05 -1.66
N SER A 199 -27.12 8.34 -0.70
CA SER A 199 -28.46 8.65 -0.20
C SER A 199 -28.46 9.42 1.12
N GLN A 200 -27.36 9.34 1.89
CA GLN A 200 -27.26 9.92 3.21
C GLN A 200 -26.01 10.81 3.37
N ARG A 201 -26.19 11.93 4.09
CA ARG A 201 -25.11 12.85 4.45
C ARG A 201 -23.97 12.16 5.20
N THR A 202 -24.30 11.26 6.14
CA THR A 202 -23.31 10.51 6.92
C THR A 202 -22.44 9.61 6.03
N GLU A 203 -23.01 9.04 4.98
CA GLU A 203 -22.30 8.25 3.97
C GLU A 203 -21.25 9.12 3.25
N ALA A 204 -21.65 10.31 2.81
CA ALA A 204 -20.74 11.27 2.17
C ALA A 204 -19.66 11.78 3.13
N ALA A 205 -20.01 12.06 4.39
CA ALA A 205 -19.05 12.53 5.39
C ALA A 205 -17.97 11.46 5.69
N VAL A 206 -18.36 10.19 5.89
CA VAL A 206 -17.42 9.08 6.13
C VAL A 206 -16.54 8.84 4.90
N TRP A 207 -17.13 8.88 3.71
CA TRP A 207 -16.36 8.72 2.45
C TRP A 207 -15.35 9.86 2.28
N ALA A 208 -15.76 11.11 2.51
CA ALA A 208 -14.90 12.28 2.39
C ALA A 208 -13.78 12.28 3.45
N ALA A 209 -14.07 11.91 4.70
CA ALA A 209 -13.07 11.80 5.76
C ALA A 209 -11.97 10.78 5.39
N ARG A 210 -12.33 9.63 4.81
CA ARG A 210 -11.36 8.63 4.33
C ARG A 210 -10.50 9.14 3.18
N LEU A 211 -11.03 10.01 2.33
CA LEU A 211 -10.26 10.65 1.25
C LEU A 211 -9.31 11.71 1.81
N ASP A 212 -9.73 12.48 2.82
CA ASP A 212 -8.90 13.49 3.48
C ASP A 212 -7.72 12.83 4.22
N GLU A 213 -7.94 11.73 4.94
CA GLU A 213 -6.89 10.92 5.58
C GLU A 213 -5.83 10.40 4.58
N ARG A 214 -6.20 10.21 3.33
CA ARG A 214 -5.31 9.77 2.24
C ARG A 214 -4.68 10.92 1.46
N GLY A 215 -5.01 12.16 1.79
CA GLY A 215 -4.57 13.34 1.03
C GLY A 215 -5.19 13.47 -0.36
N GLU A 216 -6.24 12.71 -0.67
CA GLU A 216 -6.91 12.69 -1.99
C GLU A 216 -8.02 13.77 -2.10
N LEU A 217 -8.42 14.38 -1.01
CA LEU A 217 -9.53 15.33 -0.98
C LEU A 217 -9.10 16.79 -1.24
N ARG A 218 -7.89 17.18 -0.84
CA ARG A 218 -7.40 18.55 -0.99
C ARG A 218 -6.71 18.71 -2.34
N ARG A 219 -7.23 19.60 -3.18
CA ARG A 219 -6.52 20.08 -4.37
C ARG A 219 -5.69 21.30 -3.96
N ASP A 220 -4.37 21.22 -4.17
CA ASP A 220 -3.48 22.39 -4.13
C ASP A 220 -3.85 23.44 -5.17
#